data_65d787421e76c931c4a8fa22d2badda2
#
_entry.id   65d787421e76c931c4a8fa22d2badda2
#
_cell.length_a   1.000
_cell.length_b   1.000
_cell.length_c   1.000
_cell.angle_alpha   90.00
_cell.angle_beta   90.00
_cell.angle_gamma   90.00
#
_symmetry.space_group_name_H-M   'P 1'
#
loop_
_entity.id
_entity.type
_entity.pdbx_description
1 polymer ?
#
loop_
_entity_poly.entity_id
_entity_poly.type
_entity_poly.pdbx_seq_one_letter_code
_entity_poly.pdbx_strand_id
1 'polypeptide(L)'
;MIIYLSCNANNTSSTVLNLFKEAEASWGLPSRVRGDMRVENRDLAFFMLSHNARGPRRGSYINGRSVHNSRIERLWRDVFQIVLSVFYDLFIAPEEENLLNVDNEEHLFCLHYVYKPVINQMLSNFKNSWLNHKIRTARNPPSAVHHGNATN
;
A
#
# COMPACT_ATOMS: atom_id res chain seq x y z
N MET A 1 3.79 -9.22 -1.74
CA MET A 1 4.56 -8.24 -2.52
C MET A 1 3.89 -6.88 -2.38
N ILE A 2 4.66 -5.82 -2.15
CA ILE A 2 4.20 -4.43 -2.14
C ILE A 2 4.49 -3.87 -3.53
N ILE A 3 3.45 -3.43 -4.25
CA ILE A 3 3.59 -2.94 -5.63
C ILE A 3 3.93 -1.44 -5.61
N TYR A 4 3.17 -0.65 -4.84
CA TYR A 4 3.47 0.75 -4.59
C TYR A 4 3.29 1.09 -3.12
N LEU A 5 4.10 2.01 -2.64
CA LEU A 5 4.06 2.57 -1.30
C LEU A 5 4.75 3.93 -1.36
N SER A 6 4.05 5.01 -1.08
CA SER A 6 4.59 6.37 -1.18
C SER A 6 3.92 7.34 -0.21
N CYS A 7 4.67 8.37 0.16
CA CYS A 7 4.18 9.53 0.88
C CYS A 7 3.85 10.65 -0.12
N ASN A 8 2.64 11.17 -0.08
CA ASN A 8 2.16 12.24 -0.94
C ASN A 8 1.64 13.42 -0.10
N ALA A 9 1.57 14.60 -0.69
CA ALA A 9 1.06 15.79 -0.03
C ALA A 9 -0.48 15.76 0.15
N ASN A 10 -1.17 14.89 -0.55
CA ASN A 10 -2.62 14.71 -0.46
C ASN A 10 -3.02 13.24 -0.68
N ASN A 11 -4.25 12.94 -0.34
CA ASN A 11 -4.84 11.61 -0.54
C ASN A 11 -6.08 11.71 -1.45
N THR A 12 -5.95 12.39 -2.59
CA THR A 12 -7.04 12.52 -3.56
C THR A 12 -7.19 11.23 -4.38
N SER A 13 -8.38 11.00 -4.93
CA SER A 13 -8.64 9.84 -5.78
C SER A 13 -7.76 9.82 -7.04
N SER A 14 -7.42 10.98 -7.58
CA SER A 14 -6.49 11.11 -8.71
C SER A 14 -5.06 10.71 -8.32
N THR A 15 -4.60 11.05 -7.12
CA THR A 15 -3.27 10.66 -6.62
C THR A 15 -3.17 9.13 -6.51
N VAL A 16 -4.19 8.49 -5.92
CA VAL A 16 -4.25 7.02 -5.80
C VAL A 16 -4.29 6.35 -7.17
N LEU A 17 -5.08 6.89 -8.11
CA LEU A 17 -5.14 6.36 -9.47
C LEU A 17 -3.81 6.48 -10.21
N ASN A 18 -3.09 7.61 -10.06
CA ASN A 18 -1.79 7.79 -10.70
C ASN A 18 -0.75 6.79 -10.20
N LEU A 19 -0.67 6.57 -8.88
CA LEU A 19 0.19 5.54 -8.30
C LEU A 19 -0.15 4.13 -8.79
N PHE A 20 -1.43 3.85 -8.95
CA PHE A 20 -1.87 2.57 -9.51
C PHE A 20 -1.45 2.41 -10.98
N LYS A 21 -1.60 3.46 -11.81
CA LYS A 21 -1.19 3.43 -13.22
C LYS A 21 0.33 3.26 -13.40
N GLU A 22 1.13 3.90 -12.55
CA GLU A 22 2.58 3.69 -12.53
C GLU A 22 2.93 2.23 -12.19
N ALA A 23 2.23 1.66 -11.21
CA ALA A 23 2.37 0.26 -10.86
C ALA A 23 1.89 -0.68 -11.97
N GLU A 24 0.77 -0.35 -12.64
CA GLU A 24 0.26 -1.08 -13.80
C GLU A 24 1.27 -1.12 -14.95
N ALA A 25 1.91 0.00 -15.25
CA ALA A 25 2.92 0.08 -16.31
C ALA A 25 4.12 -0.86 -16.03
N SER A 26 4.46 -1.07 -14.75
CA SER A 26 5.58 -1.90 -14.34
C SER A 26 5.22 -3.39 -14.16
N TRP A 27 4.02 -3.69 -13.70
CA TRP A 27 3.60 -5.02 -13.23
C TRP A 27 2.42 -5.61 -14.01
N GLY A 28 1.82 -4.82 -14.89
CA GLY A 28 0.60 -5.17 -15.63
C GLY A 28 -0.68 -4.97 -14.82
N LEU A 29 -1.80 -4.97 -15.53
CA LEU A 29 -3.12 -4.77 -14.95
C LEU A 29 -3.59 -5.99 -14.16
N PRO A 30 -3.83 -5.88 -12.84
CA PRO A 30 -4.31 -7.01 -12.05
C PRO A 30 -5.71 -7.43 -12.46
N SER A 31 -6.04 -8.71 -12.25
CA SER A 31 -7.39 -9.22 -12.53
C SER A 31 -8.44 -8.61 -11.61
N ARG A 32 -8.08 -8.31 -10.39
CA ARG A 32 -8.97 -7.76 -9.35
C ARG A 32 -8.22 -6.79 -8.45
N VAL A 33 -8.91 -5.74 -8.05
CA VAL A 33 -8.47 -4.82 -7.00
C VAL A 33 -9.50 -4.85 -5.88
N ARG A 34 -9.03 -4.85 -4.64
CA ARG A 34 -9.89 -4.67 -3.47
C ARG A 34 -9.54 -3.34 -2.81
N GLY A 35 -10.53 -2.54 -2.54
CA GLY A 35 -10.44 -1.30 -1.77
C GLY A 35 -11.60 -1.19 -0.78
N ASP A 36 -11.52 -0.23 0.12
CA ASP A 36 -12.65 0.17 0.95
C ASP A 36 -13.51 1.23 0.24
N MET A 37 -14.66 1.59 0.85
CA MET A 37 -15.62 2.54 0.29
C MET A 37 -15.20 4.01 0.46
N ARG A 38 -13.93 4.31 0.60
CA ARG A 38 -13.48 5.68 0.79
C ARG A 38 -13.37 6.43 -0.53
N VAL A 39 -13.50 7.76 -0.45
CA VAL A 39 -13.53 8.65 -1.62
C VAL A 39 -12.24 8.57 -2.44
N GLU A 40 -11.10 8.36 -1.79
CA GLU A 40 -9.79 8.21 -2.44
C GLU A 40 -9.71 7.02 -3.40
N ASN A 41 -10.55 6.00 -3.23
CA ASN A 41 -10.57 4.82 -4.09
C ASN A 41 -11.55 4.92 -5.28
N ARG A 42 -12.30 6.02 -5.37
CA ARG A 42 -13.36 6.19 -6.39
C ARG A 42 -12.83 6.08 -7.82
N ASP A 43 -11.78 6.82 -8.14
CA ASP A 43 -11.27 6.88 -9.52
C ASP A 43 -10.59 5.57 -9.92
N LEU A 44 -9.95 4.90 -8.96
CA LEU A 44 -9.40 3.56 -9.14
C LEU A 44 -10.51 2.52 -9.40
N ALA A 45 -11.59 2.58 -8.64
CA ALA A 45 -12.74 1.70 -8.84
C ALA A 45 -13.36 1.92 -10.23
N PHE A 46 -13.56 3.20 -10.62
CA PHE A 46 -14.07 3.56 -11.95
C PHE A 46 -13.14 3.06 -13.06
N PHE A 47 -11.83 3.26 -12.93
CA PHE A 47 -10.84 2.77 -13.88
C PHE A 47 -10.94 1.25 -14.08
N MET A 48 -10.97 0.47 -13.02
CA MET A 48 -11.06 -0.99 -13.09
C MET A 48 -12.38 -1.48 -13.70
N LEU A 49 -13.49 -0.77 -13.43
CA LEU A 49 -14.81 -1.13 -13.94
C LEU A 49 -15.03 -0.70 -15.40
N SER A 50 -14.37 0.36 -15.86
CA SER A 50 -14.48 0.87 -17.23
C SER A 50 -13.40 0.33 -18.19
N HIS A 51 -12.34 -0.30 -17.66
CA HIS A 51 -11.23 -0.77 -18.47
C HIS A 51 -11.65 -1.92 -19.40
N ASN A 52 -11.31 -1.86 -20.70
CA ASN A 52 -11.72 -2.83 -21.73
C ASN A 52 -11.34 -4.29 -21.39
N ALA A 53 -10.17 -4.50 -20.77
CA ALA A 53 -9.70 -5.82 -20.38
C ALA A 53 -10.32 -6.33 -19.06
N ARG A 54 -11.11 -5.51 -18.37
CA ARG A 54 -11.74 -5.81 -17.07
C ARG A 54 -13.25 -5.61 -17.17
N GLY A 55 -13.80 -4.55 -16.67
CA GLY A 55 -15.21 -4.19 -16.80
C GLY A 55 -16.09 -4.67 -15.63
N PRO A 56 -17.38 -4.30 -15.65
CA PRO A 56 -18.35 -4.67 -14.65
C PRO A 56 -18.68 -6.18 -14.74
N ARG A 57 -19.27 -6.73 -13.66
CA ARG A 57 -19.69 -8.15 -13.55
C ARG A 57 -18.56 -9.19 -13.54
N ARG A 58 -17.30 -8.79 -13.62
CA ARG A 58 -16.13 -9.69 -13.52
C ARG A 58 -15.50 -9.67 -12.11
N GLY A 59 -16.05 -8.90 -11.18
CA GLY A 59 -15.45 -8.68 -9.87
C GLY A 59 -14.10 -7.96 -9.96
N SER A 60 -13.92 -7.11 -10.98
CA SER A 60 -12.68 -6.40 -11.26
C SER A 60 -12.31 -5.43 -10.14
N TYR A 61 -13.31 -4.83 -9.49
CA TYR A 61 -13.15 -4.09 -8.26
C TYR A 61 -14.06 -4.68 -7.18
N ILE A 62 -13.48 -5.00 -6.04
CA ILE A 62 -14.19 -5.56 -4.89
C ILE A 62 -14.19 -4.50 -3.79
N ASN A 63 -15.37 -3.98 -3.51
CA ASN A 63 -15.59 -3.09 -2.39
C ASN A 63 -15.81 -3.92 -1.13
N GLY A 64 -14.96 -3.77 -0.13
CA GLY A 64 -14.99 -4.57 1.09
C GLY A 64 -14.92 -3.72 2.35
N ARG A 65 -15.54 -4.20 3.44
CA ARG A 65 -15.30 -3.62 4.76
C ARG A 65 -13.83 -3.82 5.16
N SER A 66 -13.22 -2.82 5.80
CA SER A 66 -11.82 -2.83 6.28
C SER A 66 -11.49 -4.05 7.15
N VAL A 67 -12.47 -4.63 7.83
CA VAL A 67 -12.32 -5.80 8.72
C VAL A 67 -11.66 -7.02 8.07
N HIS A 68 -11.63 -7.10 6.75
CA HIS A 68 -11.01 -8.20 6.01
C HIS A 68 -9.58 -7.90 5.51
N ASN A 69 -9.00 -6.77 5.92
CA ASN A 69 -7.70 -6.29 5.43
C ASN A 69 -6.54 -6.54 6.41
N SER A 70 -6.62 -7.57 7.24
CA SER A 70 -5.61 -7.88 8.27
C SER A 70 -4.15 -7.91 7.77
N ARG A 71 -3.93 -8.25 6.48
CA ARG A 71 -2.60 -8.22 5.86
C ARG A 71 -2.10 -6.79 5.62
N ILE A 72 -2.98 -5.90 5.17
CA ILE A 72 -2.68 -4.47 4.98
C ILE A 72 -2.48 -3.79 6.32
N GLU A 73 -3.32 -4.08 7.32
CA GLU A 73 -3.19 -3.54 8.67
C GLU A 73 -1.86 -3.93 9.32
N ARG A 74 -1.44 -5.20 9.13
CA ARG A 74 -0.12 -5.67 9.59
C ARG A 74 1.00 -4.93 8.86
N LEU A 75 0.90 -4.77 7.55
CA LEU A 75 1.87 -4.02 6.76
C LEU A 75 1.99 -2.59 7.24
N TRP A 76 0.87 -1.90 7.49
CA TRP A 76 0.89 -0.53 8.02
C TRP A 76 1.53 -0.42 9.40
N ARG A 77 1.35 -1.42 10.26
CA ARG A 77 2.06 -1.49 11.55
C ARG A 77 3.57 -1.56 11.34
N ASP A 78 4.02 -2.42 10.44
CA ASP A 78 5.45 -2.59 10.15
C ASP A 78 6.03 -1.32 9.49
N VAL A 79 5.30 -0.68 8.57
CA VAL A 79 5.67 0.62 7.98
C VAL A 79 5.78 1.69 9.06
N PHE A 80 4.82 1.77 9.97
CA PHE A 80 4.87 2.73 11.07
C PHE A 80 6.10 2.49 11.96
N GLN A 81 6.30 1.27 12.43
CA GLN A 81 7.41 0.95 13.33
C GLN A 81 8.79 1.15 12.71
N ILE A 82 8.95 0.85 11.43
CA ILE A 82 10.26 0.86 10.76
C ILE A 82 10.57 2.21 10.12
N VAL A 83 9.56 2.91 9.62
CA VAL A 83 9.74 4.13 8.83
C VAL A 83 9.15 5.36 9.51
N LEU A 84 7.85 5.31 9.87
CA LEU A 84 7.13 6.53 10.21
C LEU A 84 7.33 6.98 11.67
N SER A 85 7.67 6.09 12.59
CA SER A 85 7.85 6.43 14.02
C SER A 85 8.88 7.54 14.22
N VAL A 86 9.99 7.49 13.49
CA VAL A 86 11.06 8.51 13.58
C VAL A 86 10.54 9.89 13.18
N PHE A 87 9.72 9.96 12.14
CA PHE A 87 9.13 11.23 11.68
C PHE A 87 8.01 11.71 12.60
N TYR A 88 7.28 10.78 13.21
CA TYR A 88 6.24 11.10 14.17
C TYR A 88 6.83 11.89 15.35
N ASP A 89 7.89 11.38 15.97
CA ASP A 89 8.57 12.05 17.08
C ASP A 89 9.20 13.37 16.62
N LEU A 90 9.79 13.39 15.41
CA LEU A 90 10.42 14.58 14.83
C LEU A 90 9.41 15.71 14.55
N PHE A 91 8.16 15.42 14.29
CA PHE A 91 7.14 16.43 13.97
C PHE A 91 6.36 16.87 15.20
N ILE A 92 6.18 16.01 16.20
CA ILE A 92 5.47 16.36 17.43
C ILE A 92 6.27 17.37 18.26
N ALA A 93 7.56 17.19 18.45
CA ALA A 93 8.35 18.10 19.29
C ALA A 93 8.29 19.56 18.83
N PRO A 94 8.49 19.92 17.54
CA PRO A 94 8.31 21.29 17.07
C PRO A 94 6.86 21.79 17.16
N GLU A 95 5.86 20.91 17.06
CA GLU A 95 4.45 21.29 17.23
C GLU A 95 4.16 21.66 18.69
N GLU A 96 4.62 20.86 19.66
CA GLU A 96 4.49 21.12 21.10
C GLU A 96 5.23 22.41 21.53
N GLU A 97 6.36 22.71 20.88
CA GLU A 97 7.14 23.94 21.12
C GLU A 97 6.59 25.16 20.34
N ASN A 98 5.47 25.03 19.63
CA ASN A 98 4.87 26.05 18.77
C ASN A 98 5.81 26.57 17.64
N LEU A 99 6.82 25.82 17.26
CA LEU A 99 7.69 26.10 16.13
C LEU A 99 7.08 25.62 14.81
N LEU A 100 6.25 24.59 14.85
CA LEU A 100 5.48 24.06 13.73
C LEU A 100 3.99 24.28 13.99
N ASN A 101 3.33 25.01 13.07
CA ASN A 101 1.89 25.15 13.08
C ASN A 101 1.32 24.35 11.90
N VAL A 102 0.55 23.31 12.19
CA VAL A 102 -0.06 22.42 11.18
C VAL A 102 -1.18 23.10 10.38
N ASP A 103 -1.75 24.20 10.89
CA ASP A 103 -2.76 24.99 10.18
C ASP A 103 -2.13 26.05 9.25
N ASN A 104 -0.81 26.24 9.30
CA ASN A 104 -0.08 27.17 8.43
C ASN A 104 0.40 26.44 7.17
N GLU A 105 -0.10 26.89 6.01
CA GLU A 105 0.25 26.30 4.71
C GLU A 105 1.74 26.40 4.36
N GLU A 106 2.41 27.47 4.78
CA GLU A 106 3.85 27.67 4.54
C GLU A 106 4.67 26.66 5.35
N HIS A 107 4.30 26.43 6.62
CA HIS A 107 4.93 25.44 7.47
C HIS A 107 4.74 24.02 6.90
N LEU A 108 3.53 23.69 6.47
CA LEU A 108 3.24 22.42 5.82
C LEU A 108 4.00 22.25 4.50
N PHE A 109 4.09 23.32 3.70
CA PHE A 109 4.88 23.30 2.47
C PHE A 109 6.36 23.01 2.75
N CYS A 110 6.96 23.70 3.69
CA CYS A 110 8.36 23.48 4.09
C CYS A 110 8.58 22.04 4.59
N LEU A 111 7.68 21.55 5.43
CA LEU A 111 7.72 20.19 5.94
C LEU A 111 7.62 19.15 4.80
N HIS A 112 6.68 19.33 3.89
CA HIS A 112 6.54 18.46 2.72
C HIS A 112 7.77 18.53 1.81
N TYR A 113 8.30 19.72 1.58
CA TYR A 113 9.45 19.93 0.70
C TYR A 113 10.69 19.20 1.23
N VAL A 114 10.95 19.31 2.52
CA VAL A 114 12.13 18.70 3.17
C VAL A 114 11.94 17.20 3.38
N TYR A 115 10.84 16.78 3.97
CA TYR A 115 10.71 15.41 4.48
C TYR A 115 10.07 14.42 3.52
N LYS A 116 9.21 14.87 2.60
CA LYS A 116 8.57 13.95 1.64
C LYS A 116 9.58 13.13 0.80
N PRO A 117 10.67 13.71 0.27
CA PRO A 117 11.70 12.93 -0.42
C PRO A 117 12.38 11.91 0.48
N VAL A 118 12.70 12.30 1.72
CA VAL A 118 13.37 11.42 2.70
C VAL A 118 12.45 10.26 3.09
N ILE A 119 11.20 10.55 3.41
CA ILE A 119 10.19 9.52 3.72
C ILE A 119 10.04 8.55 2.55
N ASN A 120 9.93 9.04 1.32
CA ASN A 120 9.79 8.20 0.14
C ASN A 120 11.03 7.33 -0.10
N GLN A 121 12.22 7.83 0.17
CA GLN A 121 13.44 7.02 0.10
C GLN A 121 13.40 5.87 1.13
N MET A 122 12.99 6.16 2.36
CA MET A 122 12.86 5.14 3.41
C MET A 122 11.77 4.12 3.09
N LEU A 123 10.61 4.56 2.55
CA LEU A 123 9.54 3.67 2.08
C LEU A 123 10.01 2.77 0.92
N SER A 124 10.82 3.29 0.01
CA SER A 124 11.44 2.51 -1.07
C SER A 124 12.39 1.43 -0.53
N ASN A 125 13.24 1.79 0.42
CA ASN A 125 14.14 0.86 1.08
C ASN A 125 13.35 -0.24 1.84
N PHE A 126 12.31 0.16 2.56
CA PHE A 126 11.39 -0.77 3.23
C PHE A 126 10.74 -1.73 2.23
N LYS A 127 10.20 -1.21 1.11
CA LYS A 127 9.59 -2.02 0.06
C LYS A 127 10.56 -3.07 -0.49
N ASN A 128 11.80 -2.69 -0.78
CA ASN A 128 12.83 -3.58 -1.30
C ASN A 128 13.22 -4.67 -0.28
N SER A 129 13.34 -4.32 0.99
CA SER A 129 13.61 -5.28 2.06
C SER A 129 12.44 -6.25 2.26
N TRP A 130 11.21 -5.74 2.17
CA TRP A 130 10.00 -6.56 2.29
C TRP A 130 9.83 -7.58 1.17
N LEU A 131 10.26 -7.27 -0.05
CA LEU A 131 10.25 -8.22 -1.17
C LEU A 131 11.10 -9.47 -0.90
N ASN A 132 12.18 -9.31 -0.14
CA ASN A 132 13.10 -10.39 0.23
C ASN A 132 12.70 -11.09 1.54
N HIS A 133 11.64 -10.62 2.23
CA HIS A 133 11.20 -11.20 3.49
C HIS A 133 10.45 -12.51 3.26
N LYS A 134 11.00 -13.63 3.75
CA LYS A 134 10.33 -14.94 3.70
C LYS A 134 9.11 -14.93 4.62
N ILE A 135 7.93 -15.16 4.06
CA ILE A 135 6.70 -15.33 4.83
C ILE A 135 6.82 -16.67 5.59
N ARG A 136 7.06 -16.62 6.90
CA ARG A 136 7.22 -17.82 7.77
C ARG A 136 5.99 -18.74 7.82
N THR A 137 4.87 -18.34 7.25
CA THR A 137 3.58 -19.07 7.24
C THR A 137 3.26 -19.77 5.93
N ALA A 138 4.21 -19.93 5.02
CA ALA A 138 4.03 -20.92 3.95
C ALA A 138 4.13 -22.30 4.60
N ARG A 139 3.00 -22.83 5.10
CA ARG A 139 2.90 -24.24 5.45
C ARG A 139 3.33 -25.04 4.22
N ASN A 140 4.27 -25.97 4.40
CA ASN A 140 4.63 -26.93 3.37
C ASN A 140 3.34 -27.52 2.81
N PRO A 141 3.17 -27.61 1.47
CA PRO A 141 2.08 -28.38 0.91
C PRO A 141 2.18 -29.80 1.48
N PRO A 142 1.07 -30.47 1.81
CA PRO A 142 1.12 -31.85 2.26
C PRO A 142 1.90 -32.66 1.23
N SER A 143 2.92 -33.36 1.67
CA SER A 143 3.72 -34.28 0.85
C SER A 143 2.76 -35.24 0.15
N ALA A 144 2.85 -35.29 -1.18
CA ALA A 144 2.09 -36.24 -1.97
C ALA A 144 2.37 -37.68 -1.45
N VAL A 145 1.37 -38.30 -0.91
CA VAL A 145 1.42 -39.71 -0.50
C VAL A 145 1.55 -40.52 -1.78
N HIS A 146 2.74 -41.04 -2.06
CA HIS A 146 2.92 -42.07 -3.08
C HIS A 146 2.14 -43.30 -2.65
N HIS A 147 0.99 -43.53 -3.26
CA HIS A 147 0.39 -44.83 -3.26
C HIS A 147 1.23 -45.73 -4.16
N GLY A 148 2.07 -46.53 -3.54
CA GLY A 148 2.73 -47.65 -4.21
C GLY A 148 1.67 -48.66 -4.67
N ASN A 149 1.57 -48.86 -5.98
CA ASN A 149 0.88 -50.00 -6.54
C ASN A 149 1.63 -51.27 -6.15
N ALA A 150 1.05 -52.05 -5.27
CA ALA A 150 1.42 -53.46 -5.12
C ALA A 150 0.72 -54.25 -6.22
N THR A 151 1.50 -54.66 -7.19
CA THR A 151 1.13 -55.72 -8.13
C THR A 151 1.29 -57.08 -7.45
N ASN A 152 0.24 -57.83 -7.41
CA ASN A 152 0.24 -59.32 -7.48
C ASN A 152 -0.85 -59.78 -8.42
#